data_93ce886110d893157c03cc9604ef59df
#
_entry.id   93ce886110d893157c03cc9604ef59df
#
_cell.length_a   1.000
_cell.length_b   1.000
_cell.length_c   1.000
_cell.angle_alpha   90.00
_cell.angle_beta   90.00
_cell.angle_gamma   90.00
#
_symmetry.space_group_name_H-M   'P 1'
#
loop_
_entity.id
_entity.type
_entity.pdbx_description
1 polymer ?
#
loop_
_entity_poly.entity_id
_entity_poly.type
_entity_poly.pdbx_seq_one_letter_code
_entity_poly.pdbx_strand_id
1 'polypeptide(L)'
;GVAGTGKTLLALAGALEQRNKFDQIILARPIVALSNRDLGFLPGDAEEKVNPYMQPLWDNLKFIQSQFGENERKHRIIDELKEQDKITICPLAYIRGRSLSNVIFIIDEAQNLTPHEVKTIITRAGENCKIILTGDVRQIDTPYLDEQSNGLSYVIDRLRGKDLYCHVTLEKGERSELANLANQHL
;
A
#
# COMPACT_ATOMS: atom_id res chain seq x y z
N GLY A 1 -9.39 -7.39 3.32
CA GLY A 1 -10.58 -7.54 2.45
C GLY A 1 -10.21 -8.13 1.11
N VAL A 2 -11.21 -8.71 0.41
CA VAL A 2 -11.00 -9.34 -0.90
C VAL A 2 -10.60 -8.35 -1.99
N ALA A 3 -10.17 -8.86 -3.15
CA ALA A 3 -9.82 -8.03 -4.30
C ALA A 3 -10.95 -7.08 -4.72
N GLY A 4 -10.59 -5.88 -5.17
CA GLY A 4 -11.57 -4.92 -5.69
C GLY A 4 -12.43 -4.21 -4.67
N THR A 5 -12.12 -4.29 -3.39
CA THR A 5 -12.85 -3.58 -2.31
C THR A 5 -12.37 -2.15 -2.06
N GLY A 6 -11.40 -1.66 -2.84
CA GLY A 6 -10.90 -0.29 -2.71
C GLY A 6 -9.92 -0.05 -1.55
N LYS A 7 -9.27 -1.09 -1.01
CA LYS A 7 -8.34 -1.00 0.14
C LYS A 7 -7.30 0.11 -0.02
N THR A 8 -6.53 0.05 -1.08
CA THR A 8 -5.44 0.99 -1.37
C THR A 8 -5.96 2.40 -1.63
N LEU A 9 -7.07 2.50 -2.37
CA LEU A 9 -7.74 3.76 -2.66
C LEU A 9 -8.21 4.47 -1.38
N LEU A 10 -8.87 3.74 -0.49
CA LEU A 10 -9.38 4.28 0.78
C LEU A 10 -8.24 4.65 1.74
N ALA A 11 -7.19 3.83 1.81
CA ALA A 11 -6.01 4.15 2.60
C ALA A 11 -5.34 5.45 2.14
N LEU A 12 -5.19 5.61 0.82
CA LEU A 12 -4.60 6.81 0.22
C LEU A 12 -5.50 8.03 0.39
N ALA A 13 -6.80 7.91 0.18
CA ALA A 13 -7.76 8.99 0.41
C ALA A 13 -7.75 9.45 1.87
N GLY A 14 -7.75 8.52 2.83
CA GLY A 14 -7.67 8.82 4.25
C GLY A 14 -6.34 9.48 4.66
N ALA A 15 -5.24 9.10 4.01
CA ALA A 15 -3.94 9.75 4.20
C ALA A 15 -3.95 11.19 3.68
N LEU A 16 -4.49 11.42 2.49
CA LEU A 16 -4.63 12.76 1.91
C LEU A 16 -5.49 13.69 2.79
N GLU A 17 -6.56 13.20 3.38
CA GLU A 17 -7.38 13.97 4.32
C GLU A 17 -6.61 14.38 5.59
N GLN A 18 -5.66 13.57 6.03
CA GLN A 18 -4.85 13.83 7.23
C GLN A 18 -3.50 14.49 6.94
N ARG A 19 -3.18 14.82 5.69
CA ARG A 19 -1.87 15.31 5.24
C ARG A 19 -1.30 16.46 6.06
N ASN A 20 -2.13 17.33 6.58
CA ASN A 20 -1.69 18.51 7.35
C ASN A 20 -1.14 18.17 8.76
N LYS A 21 -1.35 16.93 9.21
CA LYS A 21 -0.85 16.43 10.50
C LYS A 21 0.50 15.73 10.40
N PHE A 22 1.01 15.58 9.17
CA PHE A 22 2.21 14.82 8.86
C PHE A 22 3.04 15.57 7.83
N ASP A 23 4.34 15.30 7.80
CA ASP A 23 5.26 15.94 6.85
C ASP A 23 5.24 15.25 5.47
N GLN A 24 4.97 13.94 5.45
CA GLN A 24 5.04 13.15 4.23
C GLN A 24 4.03 11.98 4.26
N ILE A 25 3.53 11.62 3.08
CA ILE A 25 2.82 10.38 2.80
C ILE A 25 3.74 9.48 1.98
N ILE A 26 3.99 8.28 2.46
CA ILE A 26 4.76 7.26 1.74
C ILE A 26 3.82 6.11 1.43
N LEU A 27 3.71 5.76 0.16
CA LEU A 27 2.98 4.61 -0.33
C LEU A 27 3.97 3.63 -0.94
N ALA A 28 4.13 2.47 -0.33
CA ALA A 28 5.07 1.46 -0.77
C ALA A 28 4.40 0.09 -0.97
N ARG A 29 5.01 -0.72 -1.81
CA ARG A 29 4.57 -2.10 -2.09
C ARG A 29 5.80 -3.02 -2.11
N PRO A 30 5.74 -4.21 -1.50
CA PRO A 30 6.75 -5.23 -1.72
C PRO A 30 6.70 -5.68 -3.19
N ILE A 31 7.86 -5.88 -3.80
CA ILE A 31 7.95 -6.47 -5.13
C ILE A 31 8.14 -7.97 -4.93
N VAL A 32 7.20 -8.75 -5.47
CA VAL A 32 7.29 -10.20 -5.55
C VAL A 32 7.46 -10.55 -7.02
N ALA A 33 8.63 -11.04 -7.39
CA ALA A 33 8.85 -11.57 -8.72
C ALA A 33 8.13 -12.93 -8.83
N LEU A 34 7.21 -13.07 -9.78
CA LEU A 34 6.49 -14.33 -10.07
C LEU A 34 7.44 -15.44 -10.53
N SER A 35 8.61 -15.06 -11.04
CA SER A 35 9.75 -15.95 -11.23
C SER A 35 11.05 -15.18 -10.99
N ASN A 36 12.13 -15.89 -10.58
CA ASN A 36 13.47 -15.29 -10.46
C ASN A 36 14.00 -14.71 -11.78
N ARG A 37 13.27 -14.87 -12.88
CA ARG A 37 13.61 -14.39 -14.23
C ARG A 37 12.95 -13.06 -14.56
N ASP A 38 11.82 -12.70 -13.93
CA ASP A 38 10.99 -11.59 -14.41
C ASP A 38 11.67 -10.23 -14.30
N LEU A 39 12.36 -9.92 -13.22
CA LEU A 39 13.09 -8.65 -13.07
C LEU A 39 14.37 -8.60 -13.94
N GLY A 40 15.02 -9.76 -14.17
CA GLY A 40 16.23 -9.84 -14.98
C GLY A 40 16.01 -9.67 -16.48
N PHE A 41 14.81 -10.01 -16.98
CA PHE A 41 14.47 -9.99 -18.41
C PHE A 41 13.79 -8.68 -18.87
N LEU A 42 13.34 -7.82 -17.97
CA LEU A 42 12.78 -6.53 -18.35
C LEU A 42 13.91 -5.64 -18.90
N PRO A 43 13.70 -4.97 -20.05
CA PRO A 43 14.66 -3.99 -20.57
C PRO A 43 14.70 -2.76 -19.64
N GLY A 44 15.86 -2.11 -19.58
CA GLY A 44 16.04 -0.89 -18.81
C GLY A 44 16.89 -1.06 -17.56
N ASP A 45 17.10 0.03 -16.86
CA ASP A 45 17.77 0.06 -15.56
C ASP A 45 16.86 -0.45 -14.42
N ALA A 46 17.37 -0.47 -13.18
CA ALA A 46 16.62 -1.00 -12.04
C ALA A 46 15.35 -0.19 -11.74
N GLU A 47 15.36 1.11 -11.99
CA GLU A 47 14.23 2.01 -11.76
C GLU A 47 13.14 1.81 -12.82
N GLU A 48 13.53 1.68 -14.08
CA GLU A 48 12.61 1.39 -15.18
C GLU A 48 11.94 0.02 -15.02
N LYS A 49 12.67 -0.99 -14.53
CA LYS A 49 12.16 -2.34 -14.29
C LYS A 49 11.11 -2.41 -13.16
N VAL A 50 11.23 -1.53 -12.20
CA VAL A 50 10.35 -1.46 -11.02
C VAL A 50 9.08 -0.64 -11.28
N ASN A 51 9.15 0.31 -12.20
CA ASN A 51 8.05 1.23 -12.50
C ASN A 51 6.69 0.53 -12.81
N PRO A 52 6.63 -0.57 -13.59
CA PRO A 52 5.37 -1.28 -13.83
C PRO A 52 4.68 -1.78 -12.55
N TYR A 53 5.43 -2.18 -11.54
CA TYR A 53 4.88 -2.64 -10.25
C TYR A 53 4.29 -1.49 -9.42
N MET A 54 4.74 -0.27 -9.63
CA MET A 54 4.25 0.93 -8.95
C MET A 54 3.08 1.59 -9.69
N GLN A 55 2.86 1.28 -10.95
CA GLN A 55 1.81 1.88 -11.77
C GLN A 55 0.41 1.81 -11.13
N PRO A 56 -0.05 0.67 -10.55
CA PRO A 56 -1.35 0.60 -9.89
C PRO A 56 -1.50 1.58 -8.72
N LEU A 57 -0.42 1.95 -8.05
CA LEU A 57 -0.42 2.93 -6.97
C LEU A 57 -0.59 4.35 -7.50
N TRP A 58 0.09 4.67 -8.58
CA TRP A 58 -0.08 5.94 -9.31
C TRP A 58 -1.50 6.08 -9.88
N ASP A 59 -2.08 4.99 -10.37
CA ASP A 59 -3.43 4.98 -10.92
C ASP A 59 -4.48 5.29 -9.83
N ASN A 60 -4.31 4.78 -8.62
CA ASN A 60 -5.15 5.14 -7.48
C ASN A 60 -5.07 6.64 -7.16
N LEU A 61 -3.88 7.22 -7.17
CA LEU A 61 -3.69 8.66 -6.93
C LEU A 61 -4.34 9.51 -8.03
N LYS A 62 -4.15 9.14 -9.29
CA LYS A 62 -4.80 9.79 -10.43
C LYS A 62 -6.32 9.67 -10.37
N PHE A 63 -6.83 8.49 -9.97
CA PHE A 63 -8.27 8.29 -9.80
C PHE A 63 -8.84 9.24 -8.73
N ILE A 64 -8.19 9.39 -7.58
CA ILE A 64 -8.63 10.34 -6.55
C ILE A 64 -8.59 11.76 -7.11
N GLN A 65 -7.54 12.14 -7.81
CA GLN A 65 -7.39 13.47 -8.39
C GLN A 65 -8.48 13.77 -9.42
N SER A 66 -8.85 12.80 -10.26
CA SER A 66 -9.88 12.93 -11.29
C SER A 66 -11.31 13.11 -10.73
N GLN A 67 -11.53 12.85 -9.45
CA GLN A 67 -12.83 13.13 -8.81
C GLN A 67 -13.07 14.63 -8.58
N PHE A 68 -12.07 15.46 -8.79
CA PHE A 68 -12.13 16.91 -8.62
C PHE A 68 -11.85 17.61 -9.94
N GLY A 69 -12.58 18.67 -10.24
CA GLY A 69 -12.32 19.49 -11.42
C GLY A 69 -10.91 20.10 -11.37
N GLU A 70 -10.27 20.28 -12.52
CA GLU A 70 -8.89 20.80 -12.64
C GLU A 70 -8.69 22.16 -11.94
N ASN A 71 -9.74 22.97 -11.88
CA ASN A 71 -9.73 24.27 -11.21
C ASN A 71 -10.03 24.20 -9.70
N GLU A 72 -10.38 23.02 -9.20
CA GLU A 72 -10.67 22.86 -7.77
C GLU A 72 -9.40 22.82 -6.95
N ARG A 73 -9.47 23.39 -5.74
CA ARG A 73 -8.35 23.41 -4.79
C ARG A 73 -7.84 21.99 -4.48
N LYS A 74 -8.75 21.01 -4.35
CA LYS A 74 -8.38 19.62 -4.01
C LYS A 74 -7.57 18.95 -5.13
N HIS A 75 -7.88 19.23 -6.39
CA HIS A 75 -7.09 18.75 -7.52
C HIS A 75 -5.65 19.29 -7.47
N ARG A 76 -5.50 20.60 -7.29
CA ARG A 76 -4.19 21.27 -7.24
C ARG A 76 -3.34 20.86 -6.04
N ILE A 77 -3.96 20.56 -4.88
CA ILE A 77 -3.23 20.09 -3.70
C ILE A 77 -2.44 18.81 -4.00
N ILE A 78 -2.99 17.89 -4.80
CA ILE A 78 -2.28 16.64 -5.14
C ILE A 78 -1.04 16.93 -5.98
N ASP A 79 -1.11 17.87 -6.92
CA ASP A 79 0.05 18.29 -7.70
C ASP A 79 1.09 19.00 -6.83
N GLU A 80 0.66 19.89 -5.96
CA GLU A 80 1.53 20.55 -4.97
C GLU A 80 2.26 19.54 -4.07
N LEU A 81 1.58 18.48 -3.62
CA LEU A 81 2.21 17.42 -2.80
C LEU A 81 3.27 16.63 -3.57
N LYS A 82 3.05 16.41 -4.87
CA LYS A 82 4.05 15.76 -5.73
C LYS A 82 5.26 16.66 -5.95
N GLU A 83 5.04 17.93 -6.30
CA GLU A 83 6.10 18.92 -6.56
C GLU A 83 6.97 19.19 -5.32
N GLN A 84 6.38 19.09 -4.12
CA GLN A 84 7.07 19.31 -2.85
C GLN A 84 7.67 18.02 -2.26
N ASP A 85 7.66 16.90 -2.98
CA ASP A 85 8.08 15.58 -2.51
C ASP A 85 7.39 15.14 -1.19
N LYS A 86 6.18 15.64 -0.95
CA LYS A 86 5.37 15.27 0.23
C LYS A 86 4.57 14.00 0.05
N ILE A 87 4.52 13.46 -1.16
CA ILE A 87 3.98 12.14 -1.46
C ILE A 87 5.03 11.35 -2.23
N THR A 88 5.35 10.16 -1.75
CA THR A 88 6.33 9.26 -2.36
C THR A 88 5.66 7.91 -2.64
N ILE A 89 5.82 7.43 -3.87
CA ILE A 89 5.38 6.08 -4.27
C ILE A 89 6.61 5.31 -4.72
N CYS A 90 6.95 4.24 -4.00
CA CYS A 90 8.19 3.51 -4.25
C CYS A 90 8.09 2.03 -3.82
N PRO A 91 9.02 1.19 -4.30
CA PRO A 91 9.21 -0.14 -3.76
C PRO A 91 9.53 -0.10 -2.27
N LEU A 92 9.01 -1.06 -1.51
CA LEU A 92 9.25 -1.13 -0.08
C LEU A 92 10.75 -1.25 0.26
N ALA A 93 11.53 -1.88 -0.60
CA ALA A 93 12.98 -2.00 -0.42
C ALA A 93 13.70 -0.64 -0.29
N TYR A 94 13.16 0.42 -0.90
CA TYR A 94 13.77 1.77 -0.86
C TYR A 94 13.56 2.48 0.49
N ILE A 95 12.64 1.99 1.31
CA ILE A 95 12.37 2.54 2.64
C ILE A 95 13.19 1.84 3.73
N ARG A 96 13.84 0.71 3.41
CA ARG A 96 14.68 -0.01 4.38
C ARG A 96 15.79 0.90 4.92
N GLY A 97 15.96 0.92 6.24
CA GLY A 97 16.99 1.71 6.91
C GLY A 97 16.58 3.15 7.25
N ARG A 98 15.45 3.67 6.74
CA ARG A 98 14.96 5.01 7.09
C ARG A 98 14.24 5.02 8.44
N SER A 99 14.44 6.08 9.22
CA SER A 99 13.59 6.40 10.36
C SER A 99 12.28 7.04 9.85
N LEU A 100 11.15 6.63 10.40
CA LEU A 100 9.82 7.06 9.96
C LEU A 100 9.21 7.95 11.06
N SER A 101 9.45 9.26 10.98
CA SER A 101 8.87 10.24 11.90
C SER A 101 8.04 11.26 11.14
N ASN A 102 6.91 11.67 11.72
CA ASN A 102 5.95 12.61 11.12
C ASN A 102 5.44 12.19 9.75
N VAL A 103 5.21 10.88 9.54
CA VAL A 103 4.79 10.32 8.26
C VAL A 103 3.55 9.44 8.37
N ILE A 104 2.75 9.43 7.32
CA ILE A 104 1.80 8.35 7.05
C ILE A 104 2.49 7.38 6.11
N PHE A 105 2.68 6.15 6.55
CA PHE A 105 3.32 5.10 5.77
C PHE A 105 2.30 4.01 5.41
N ILE A 106 1.92 3.95 4.14
CA ILE A 106 1.01 2.95 3.60
C ILE A 106 1.84 1.84 2.95
N ILE A 107 1.61 0.61 3.38
CA ILE A 107 2.20 -0.59 2.78
C ILE A 107 1.08 -1.39 2.12
N ASP A 108 1.07 -1.36 0.80
CA ASP A 108 0.12 -2.09 -0.01
C ASP A 108 0.61 -3.54 -0.25
N GLU A 109 -0.33 -4.47 -0.42
CA GLU A 109 -0.07 -5.91 -0.57
C GLU A 109 0.77 -6.50 0.58
N ALA A 110 0.46 -6.08 1.81
CA ALA A 110 1.22 -6.46 3.01
C ALA A 110 1.17 -7.96 3.35
N GLN A 111 0.23 -8.72 2.76
CA GLN A 111 0.19 -10.19 2.86
C GLN A 111 1.41 -10.86 2.22
N ASN A 112 2.13 -10.15 1.36
CA ASN A 112 3.36 -10.64 0.73
C ASN A 112 4.61 -10.46 1.60
N LEU A 113 4.48 -9.88 2.79
CA LEU A 113 5.56 -9.74 3.77
C LEU A 113 5.57 -10.91 4.75
N THR A 114 6.76 -11.29 5.18
CA THR A 114 6.94 -12.19 6.32
C THR A 114 6.61 -11.48 7.63
N PRO A 115 6.29 -12.21 8.71
CA PRO A 115 6.15 -11.64 10.05
C PRO A 115 7.38 -10.85 10.51
N HIS A 116 8.58 -11.35 10.19
CA HIS A 116 9.83 -10.66 10.51
C HIS A 116 9.96 -9.32 9.79
N GLU A 117 9.63 -9.25 8.50
CA GLU A 117 9.70 -8.01 7.73
C GLU A 117 8.72 -6.97 8.26
N VAL A 118 7.46 -7.35 8.53
CA VAL A 118 6.47 -6.43 9.09
C VAL A 118 6.91 -5.93 10.48
N LYS A 119 7.38 -6.81 11.35
CA LYS A 119 7.92 -6.42 12.66
C LYS A 119 9.07 -5.41 12.50
N THR A 120 10.01 -5.68 11.60
CA THR A 120 11.15 -4.80 11.32
C THR A 120 10.72 -3.42 10.87
N ILE A 121 9.65 -3.32 10.06
CA ILE A 121 9.11 -2.04 9.59
C ILE A 121 8.44 -1.29 10.75
N ILE A 122 7.55 -1.95 11.48
CA ILE A 122 6.78 -1.31 12.56
C ILE A 122 7.71 -0.81 13.67
N THR A 123 8.77 -1.53 13.99
CA THR A 123 9.74 -1.12 15.01
C THR A 123 10.59 0.10 14.62
N ARG A 124 10.51 0.57 13.37
CA ARG A 124 11.15 1.80 12.89
C ARG A 124 10.25 3.02 12.95
N ALA A 125 9.00 2.84 13.35
CA ALA A 125 8.09 3.96 13.55
C ALA A 125 8.64 4.88 14.64
N GLY A 126 8.94 6.11 14.26
CA GLY A 126 9.34 7.18 15.16
C GLY A 126 8.14 7.96 15.67
N GLU A 127 8.40 9.14 16.18
CA GLU A 127 7.35 10.05 16.67
C GLU A 127 6.38 10.42 15.56
N ASN A 128 5.09 10.46 15.89
CA ASN A 128 3.99 10.81 14.97
C ASN A 128 4.05 10.03 13.64
N CYS A 129 4.26 8.72 13.72
CA CYS A 129 4.21 7.82 12.59
C CYS A 129 2.90 7.04 12.58
N LYS A 130 2.18 7.07 11.46
CA LYS A 130 0.99 6.24 11.22
C LYS A 130 1.30 5.22 10.15
N ILE A 131 1.22 3.94 10.48
CA ILE A 131 1.41 2.84 9.52
C ILE A 131 0.04 2.26 9.15
N ILE A 132 -0.22 2.14 7.86
CA ILE A 132 -1.43 1.54 7.30
C ILE A 132 -1.01 0.34 6.45
N LEU A 133 -1.49 -0.84 6.82
CA LEU A 133 -1.28 -2.05 6.03
C LEU A 133 -2.54 -2.37 5.25
N THR A 134 -2.43 -2.50 3.93
CA THR A 134 -3.51 -2.98 3.08
C THR A 134 -3.16 -4.33 2.47
N GLY A 135 -4.14 -5.19 2.28
CA GLY A 135 -3.87 -6.49 1.69
C GLY A 135 -5.08 -7.43 1.67
N ASP A 136 -4.87 -8.56 1.02
CA ASP A 136 -5.78 -9.69 0.94
C ASP A 136 -5.04 -10.98 1.27
N VAL A 137 -5.35 -11.57 2.41
CA VAL A 137 -4.66 -12.80 2.88
C VAL A 137 -4.88 -14.02 1.99
N ARG A 138 -5.82 -13.93 1.03
CA ARG A 138 -6.06 -14.98 0.02
C ARG A 138 -5.23 -14.80 -1.26
N GLN A 139 -4.60 -13.64 -1.44
CA GLN A 139 -3.80 -13.28 -2.62
C GLN A 139 -2.32 -13.17 -2.26
N ILE A 140 -1.72 -14.30 -1.87
CA ILE A 140 -0.32 -14.36 -1.48
C ILE A 140 0.51 -14.85 -2.66
N ASP A 141 1.41 -13.99 -3.14
CA ASP A 141 2.32 -14.30 -4.25
C ASP A 141 3.71 -14.73 -3.75
N THR A 142 4.03 -14.40 -2.49
CA THR A 142 5.32 -14.76 -1.89
C THR A 142 5.39 -16.25 -1.61
N PRO A 143 6.41 -16.97 -2.14
CA PRO A 143 6.60 -18.38 -1.85
C PRO A 143 6.71 -18.66 -0.34
N TYR A 144 6.19 -19.82 0.08
CA TYR A 144 6.23 -20.32 1.46
C TYR A 144 5.41 -19.54 2.50
N LEU A 145 4.65 -18.52 2.09
CA LEU A 145 3.64 -17.89 2.93
C LEU A 145 2.24 -18.42 2.62
N ASP A 146 1.41 -18.50 3.63
CA ASP A 146 -0.01 -18.86 3.54
C ASP A 146 -0.89 -17.85 4.28
N GLU A 147 -2.20 -18.09 4.31
CA GLU A 147 -3.18 -17.19 4.94
C GLU A 147 -2.88 -16.94 6.44
N GLN A 148 -2.22 -17.86 7.12
CA GLN A 148 -1.93 -17.78 8.56
C GLN A 148 -0.51 -17.30 8.84
N SER A 149 0.46 -17.63 7.98
CA SER A 149 1.89 -17.39 8.21
C SER A 149 2.41 -16.08 7.63
N ASN A 150 1.58 -15.32 6.90
CA ASN A 150 1.98 -14.04 6.32
C ASN A 150 2.02 -12.90 7.35
N GLY A 151 2.74 -11.83 7.01
CA GLY A 151 2.95 -10.70 7.90
C GLY A 151 1.69 -9.93 8.25
N LEU A 152 0.71 -9.83 7.34
CA LEU A 152 -0.55 -9.13 7.61
C LEU A 152 -1.38 -9.88 8.65
N SER A 153 -1.57 -11.18 8.49
CA SER A 153 -2.26 -12.03 9.50
C SER A 153 -1.55 -12.00 10.85
N TYR A 154 -0.22 -12.04 10.84
CA TYR A 154 0.59 -11.95 12.06
C TYR A 154 0.30 -10.65 12.84
N VAL A 155 0.27 -9.50 12.18
CA VAL A 155 -0.04 -8.21 12.83
C VAL A 155 -1.47 -8.20 13.37
N ILE A 156 -2.44 -8.65 12.58
CA ILE A 156 -3.84 -8.72 13.00
C ILE A 156 -3.98 -9.53 14.29
N ASP A 157 -3.38 -10.71 14.35
CA ASP A 157 -3.49 -11.58 15.50
C ASP A 157 -2.80 -11.01 16.76
N ARG A 158 -1.63 -10.41 16.57
CA ARG A 158 -0.81 -9.94 17.69
C ARG A 158 -1.22 -8.58 18.25
N LEU A 159 -1.78 -7.71 17.40
CA LEU A 159 -2.13 -6.35 17.81
C LEU A 159 -3.62 -6.13 18.06
N ARG A 160 -4.47 -7.11 17.76
CA ARG A 160 -5.90 -7.03 18.03
C ARG A 160 -6.17 -6.67 19.50
N GLY A 161 -7.01 -5.65 19.71
CA GLY A 161 -7.36 -5.16 21.05
C GLY A 161 -6.31 -4.27 21.72
N LYS A 162 -5.24 -3.87 21.01
CA LYS A 162 -4.26 -2.90 21.51
C LYS A 162 -4.71 -1.48 21.16
N ASP A 163 -4.47 -0.52 22.04
CA ASP A 163 -4.94 0.87 21.92
C ASP A 163 -4.45 1.59 20.67
N LEU A 164 -3.25 1.26 20.17
CA LEU A 164 -2.67 1.84 18.98
C LEU A 164 -3.02 1.09 17.68
N TYR A 165 -3.91 0.11 17.74
CA TYR A 165 -4.25 -0.73 16.60
C TYR A 165 -5.73 -0.63 16.24
N CYS A 166 -6.00 -0.51 14.95
CA CYS A 166 -7.34 -0.58 14.38
C CYS A 166 -7.37 -1.53 13.19
N HIS A 167 -8.41 -2.31 13.07
CA HIS A 167 -8.62 -3.25 11.96
C HIS A 167 -9.97 -3.01 11.29
N VAL A 168 -9.95 -2.96 9.96
CA VAL A 168 -11.15 -2.85 9.13
C VAL A 168 -11.12 -3.94 8.06
N THR A 169 -12.19 -4.72 7.97
CA THR A 169 -12.38 -5.68 6.89
C THR A 169 -13.38 -5.10 5.89
N LEU A 170 -12.95 -4.93 4.64
CA LEU A 170 -13.81 -4.56 3.54
C LEU A 170 -14.35 -5.84 2.88
N GLU A 171 -15.66 -6.00 2.86
CA GLU A 171 -16.31 -7.23 2.41
C GLU A 171 -16.89 -7.12 1.00
N LYS A 172 -17.33 -5.91 0.62
CA LYS A 172 -18.03 -5.68 -0.64
C LYS A 172 -17.04 -5.25 -1.74
N GLY A 173 -16.97 -6.03 -2.80
CA GLY A 173 -16.27 -5.66 -4.02
C GLY A 173 -17.02 -4.56 -4.78
N GLU A 174 -16.33 -3.49 -5.16
CA GLU A 174 -16.87 -2.34 -5.90
C GLU A 174 -16.36 -2.32 -7.36
N ARG A 175 -15.94 -3.46 -7.88
CA ARG A 175 -15.54 -3.66 -9.29
C ARG A 175 -16.75 -4.05 -10.15
N SER A 176 -16.46 -4.48 -11.39
CA SER A 176 -17.49 -4.96 -12.31
C SER A 176 -18.21 -6.23 -11.84
N GLU A 177 -19.39 -6.49 -12.39
CA GLU A 177 -20.12 -7.74 -12.14
C GLU A 177 -19.27 -8.97 -12.46
N LEU A 178 -18.47 -8.93 -13.52
CA LEU A 178 -17.57 -10.01 -13.91
C LEU A 178 -16.50 -10.28 -12.84
N ALA A 179 -15.92 -9.23 -12.26
CA ALA A 179 -14.93 -9.38 -11.21
C ALA A 179 -15.53 -9.94 -9.92
N ASN A 180 -16.78 -9.55 -9.60
CA ASN A 180 -17.50 -10.08 -8.46
C ASN A 180 -17.88 -11.55 -8.68
N LEU A 181 -18.29 -11.91 -9.89
CA LEU A 181 -18.58 -13.30 -10.26
C LEU A 181 -17.32 -14.18 -10.11
N ALA A 182 -16.19 -13.71 -10.60
CA ALA A 182 -14.92 -14.44 -10.48
C ALA A 182 -14.52 -14.65 -9.00
N ASN A 183 -14.63 -13.62 -8.17
CA ASN A 183 -14.32 -13.72 -6.72
C ASN A 183 -15.25 -14.70 -5.96
N GLN A 184 -16.45 -14.96 -6.47
CA GLN A 184 -17.41 -15.86 -5.83
C GLN A 184 -17.27 -17.32 -6.26
N HIS A 185 -16.75 -17.57 -7.47
CA HIS A 185 -16.82 -18.89 -8.11
C HIS A 185 -15.46 -19.48 -8.54
N LEU A 186 -14.39 -18.68 -8.51
CA LEU A 186 -13.02 -19.09 -8.82
C LEU A 186 -12.12 -18.95 -7.60
#